data_fd60395ad8c774d528d1a3462d6b25fa
#
_entry.id   fd60395ad8c774d528d1a3462d6b25fa
#
_cell.length_a   1.000
_cell.length_b   1.000
_cell.length_c   1.000
_cell.angle_alpha   90.00
_cell.angle_beta   90.00
_cell.angle_gamma   90.00
#
_symmetry.space_group_name_H-M   'P 1'
#
loop_
_entity.id
_entity.type
_entity.pdbx_description
1 polymer ?
#
loop_
_entity_poly.entity_id
_entity_poly.type
_entity_poly.pdbx_seq_one_letter_code
_entity_poly.pdbx_strand_id
1 'polypeptide(L)'
;MVYGMMAGPVAVVSHTLSPDLNGQAVVLGRLFEGTPPLVRLSSDRFWRPQAIPGVIDERVATPWAIRKLRKLRFMEGTVFRMHVRHRARGIERALVQHRCSSVVACTGGDLVDVPAAIVAAERAGVPCVLHYFDDYRSQWKIPNPAWSTRWMERNGASIEAEVLSKASGVVVPNELLKSDLAERTSSPITIIRNPVQLDLYETLRGSLPAREYNPLRCWSIAYTGSIYEAQLDAVRNCARGLDVLRGRGIDVRLHLYTAQSEASLQAQGIPDSVHVHPTVKPLDASRVQCEADILLLPLAFVTRYPELIRTSAPGKLGEYLASGRPILVHAPTESFLSRFARDQRWGMVCDTLDESQIANCIERIVREPQLRAELSQGALAASRQFSEAVNREEYSRFLKETATFRKALRSSSLSA
;
A
#
# COMPACT_ATOMS: atom_id res chain seq x y z
N MET A 1 -11.63 -9.13 25.35
CA MET A 1 -12.88 -9.55 24.71
C MET A 1 -13.94 -8.48 24.90
N VAL A 2 -14.07 -7.51 24.02
CA VAL A 2 -15.27 -6.66 23.87
C VAL A 2 -15.30 -6.18 22.41
N TYR A 3 -15.62 -7.06 21.47
CA TYR A 3 -16.12 -6.63 20.16
C TYR A 3 -17.60 -6.27 20.37
N GLY A 4 -17.88 -5.01 20.69
CA GLY A 4 -19.23 -4.47 20.53
C GLY A 4 -19.65 -4.68 19.08
N MET A 5 -20.58 -5.61 18.83
CA MET A 5 -21.04 -6.00 17.50
C MET A 5 -21.50 -4.77 16.73
N MET A 6 -20.94 -4.51 15.56
CA MET A 6 -21.57 -3.66 14.59
C MET A 6 -22.92 -4.27 14.19
N ALA A 7 -23.94 -3.46 13.96
CA ALA A 7 -25.30 -3.94 13.70
C ALA A 7 -25.48 -4.73 12.37
N GLY A 8 -24.39 -5.00 11.65
CA GLY A 8 -24.39 -5.72 10.37
C GLY A 8 -22.99 -5.84 9.76
N PRO A 9 -22.87 -6.58 8.63
CA PRO A 9 -21.61 -6.75 7.91
C PRO A 9 -20.99 -5.43 7.43
N VAL A 10 -19.66 -5.43 7.31
CA VAL A 10 -18.92 -4.39 6.57
C VAL A 10 -18.76 -4.86 5.13
N ALA A 11 -19.10 -3.99 4.16
CA ALA A 11 -18.79 -4.24 2.76
C ALA A 11 -17.44 -3.61 2.40
N VAL A 12 -16.57 -4.35 1.69
CA VAL A 12 -15.29 -3.86 1.16
C VAL A 12 -15.35 -3.90 -0.36
N VAL A 13 -15.27 -2.72 -0.98
CA VAL A 13 -15.23 -2.55 -2.44
C VAL A 13 -13.79 -2.32 -2.86
N SER A 14 -13.23 -3.26 -3.60
CA SER A 14 -11.88 -3.16 -4.14
C SER A 14 -11.76 -3.89 -5.47
N HIS A 15 -10.90 -3.36 -6.37
CA HIS A 15 -10.64 -4.02 -7.64
C HIS A 15 -10.03 -5.41 -7.42
N THR A 16 -9.08 -5.53 -6.50
CA THR A 16 -8.37 -6.77 -6.21
C THR A 16 -8.56 -7.18 -4.76
N LEU A 17 -9.05 -8.40 -4.54
CA LEU A 17 -9.35 -8.96 -3.21
C LEU A 17 -8.71 -10.34 -2.99
N SER A 18 -8.04 -10.91 -3.99
CA SER A 18 -7.30 -12.17 -3.84
C SER A 18 -5.89 -11.89 -3.31
N PRO A 19 -5.50 -12.43 -2.15
CA PRO A 19 -4.18 -12.20 -1.55
C PRO A 19 -3.00 -12.66 -2.42
N ASP A 20 -3.25 -13.59 -3.35
CA ASP A 20 -2.22 -14.12 -4.25
C ASP A 20 -1.88 -13.17 -5.41
N LEU A 21 -2.64 -12.07 -5.60
CA LEU A 21 -2.51 -11.24 -6.78
C LEU A 21 -1.70 -9.96 -6.58
N ASN A 22 -1.77 -9.32 -5.42
CA ASN A 22 -0.99 -8.11 -5.15
C ASN A 22 -0.97 -7.70 -3.65
N GLY A 23 -0.09 -6.74 -3.31
CA GLY A 23 0.08 -6.24 -1.95
C GLY A 23 -1.17 -5.57 -1.35
N GLN A 24 -2.02 -4.92 -2.17
CA GLN A 24 -3.27 -4.31 -1.71
C GLN A 24 -4.24 -5.37 -1.16
N ALA A 25 -4.38 -6.49 -1.86
CA ALA A 25 -5.23 -7.58 -1.41
C ALA A 25 -4.70 -8.24 -0.12
N VAL A 26 -3.38 -8.35 0.02
CA VAL A 26 -2.74 -8.83 1.27
C VAL A 26 -3.08 -7.90 2.44
N VAL A 27 -2.94 -6.59 2.25
CA VAL A 27 -3.28 -5.58 3.28
C VAL A 27 -4.75 -5.69 3.70
N LEU A 28 -5.68 -5.75 2.73
CA LEU A 28 -7.11 -5.88 3.02
C LEU A 28 -7.43 -7.21 3.71
N GLY A 29 -6.81 -8.32 3.30
CA GLY A 29 -6.92 -9.60 3.97
C GLY A 29 -6.54 -9.47 5.45
N ARG A 30 -5.35 -8.97 5.73
CA ARG A 30 -4.83 -8.77 7.09
C ARG A 30 -5.70 -7.80 7.92
N LEU A 31 -6.27 -6.76 7.33
CA LEU A 31 -7.13 -5.81 8.05
C LEU A 31 -8.49 -6.38 8.42
N PHE A 32 -9.09 -7.19 7.55
CA PHE A 32 -10.47 -7.64 7.71
C PHE A 32 -10.60 -9.14 8.05
N GLU A 33 -9.51 -9.90 8.05
CA GLU A 33 -9.52 -11.29 8.46
C GLU A 33 -9.94 -11.42 9.94
N GLY A 34 -10.85 -12.35 10.22
CA GLY A 34 -11.37 -12.54 11.57
C GLY A 34 -12.34 -11.47 12.07
N THR A 35 -12.68 -10.47 11.25
CA THR A 35 -13.76 -9.51 11.53
C THR A 35 -15.04 -9.96 10.82
N PRO A 36 -15.92 -10.72 11.45
CA PRO A 36 -17.15 -11.14 10.84
C PRO A 36 -18.30 -10.15 11.12
N PRO A 37 -19.32 -10.14 10.29
CA PRO A 37 -19.37 -10.68 8.94
C PRO A 37 -18.86 -9.66 7.90
N LEU A 38 -18.17 -10.15 6.88
CA LEU A 38 -17.54 -9.35 5.83
C LEU A 38 -18.18 -9.65 4.47
N VAL A 39 -18.51 -8.61 3.69
CA VAL A 39 -18.93 -8.73 2.30
C VAL A 39 -17.84 -8.13 1.41
N ARG A 40 -17.19 -8.94 0.57
CA ARG A 40 -16.16 -8.50 -0.35
C ARG A 40 -16.76 -8.34 -1.76
N LEU A 41 -16.62 -7.13 -2.33
CA LEU A 41 -17.18 -6.75 -3.61
C LEU A 41 -16.06 -6.41 -4.60
N SER A 42 -15.84 -7.25 -5.60
CA SER A 42 -14.80 -7.01 -6.61
C SER A 42 -15.37 -6.80 -8.00
N SER A 43 -14.75 -5.88 -8.73
CA SER A 43 -14.99 -5.64 -10.16
C SER A 43 -14.07 -6.43 -11.08
N ASP A 44 -13.05 -7.10 -10.54
CA ASP A 44 -12.11 -7.88 -11.33
C ASP A 44 -12.79 -9.07 -11.99
N ARG A 45 -12.63 -9.19 -13.32
CA ARG A 45 -13.20 -10.29 -14.09
C ARG A 45 -12.52 -11.64 -13.85
N PHE A 46 -11.29 -11.64 -13.36
CA PHE A 46 -10.50 -12.84 -13.11
C PHE A 46 -10.63 -13.33 -11.66
N TRP A 47 -11.09 -12.43 -10.76
CA TRP A 47 -11.30 -12.80 -9.37
C TRP A 47 -12.34 -13.91 -9.24
N ARG A 48 -12.05 -14.87 -8.38
CA ARG A 48 -12.94 -15.99 -8.04
C ARG A 48 -13.30 -15.91 -6.57
N PRO A 49 -14.59 -16.04 -6.23
CA PRO A 49 -15.05 -16.17 -4.85
C PRO A 49 -14.35 -17.34 -4.15
N GLN A 50 -14.01 -17.15 -2.90
CA GLN A 50 -13.40 -18.17 -2.05
C GLN A 50 -14.36 -18.50 -0.90
N ALA A 51 -14.51 -19.79 -0.55
CA ALA A 51 -15.30 -20.21 0.59
C ALA A 51 -14.53 -19.96 1.88
N ILE A 52 -14.66 -18.77 2.45
CA ILE A 52 -14.06 -18.38 3.72
C ILE A 52 -15.21 -18.22 4.73
N PRO A 53 -15.17 -18.91 5.90
CA PRO A 53 -16.21 -18.77 6.92
C PRO A 53 -16.41 -17.31 7.35
N GLY A 54 -17.67 -16.85 7.36
CA GLY A 54 -18.02 -15.47 7.73
C GLY A 54 -17.75 -14.42 6.66
N VAL A 55 -17.28 -14.80 5.47
CA VAL A 55 -17.03 -13.89 4.34
C VAL A 55 -17.96 -14.21 3.18
N ILE A 56 -18.62 -13.19 2.65
CA ILE A 56 -19.46 -13.28 1.45
C ILE A 56 -18.71 -12.60 0.31
N ASP A 57 -18.49 -13.33 -0.76
CA ASP A 57 -17.77 -12.86 -1.95
C ASP A 57 -18.73 -12.64 -3.11
N GLU A 58 -18.84 -11.39 -3.61
CA GLU A 58 -19.65 -11.06 -4.77
C GLU A 58 -18.86 -10.28 -5.83
N ARG A 59 -19.07 -10.66 -7.09
CA ARG A 59 -18.49 -9.97 -8.23
C ARG A 59 -19.47 -8.98 -8.84
N VAL A 60 -19.11 -7.70 -8.82
CA VAL A 60 -19.87 -6.63 -9.49
C VAL A 60 -19.32 -6.46 -10.91
N ALA A 61 -19.81 -7.29 -11.84
CA ALA A 61 -19.29 -7.35 -13.20
C ALA A 61 -19.61 -6.07 -14.01
N THR A 62 -18.64 -5.66 -14.84
CA THR A 62 -18.87 -4.62 -15.84
C THR A 62 -19.48 -5.22 -17.12
N PRO A 63 -20.67 -4.78 -17.59
CA PRO A 63 -21.28 -5.25 -18.81
C PRO A 63 -20.39 -5.05 -20.03
N TRP A 64 -20.46 -6.01 -20.94
CA TRP A 64 -19.71 -5.96 -22.19
C TRP A 64 -20.00 -4.69 -23.02
N ALA A 65 -21.26 -4.22 -23.05
CA ALA A 65 -21.64 -2.99 -23.73
C ALA A 65 -20.88 -1.76 -23.20
N ILE A 66 -20.79 -1.60 -21.88
CA ILE A 66 -20.02 -0.51 -21.26
C ILE A 66 -18.53 -0.62 -21.62
N ARG A 67 -17.97 -1.84 -21.60
CA ARG A 67 -16.58 -2.06 -22.03
C ARG A 67 -16.32 -1.67 -23.48
N LYS A 68 -17.27 -1.91 -24.39
CA LYS A 68 -17.18 -1.46 -25.80
C LYS A 68 -17.29 0.07 -25.90
N LEU A 69 -18.23 0.69 -25.16
CA LEU A 69 -18.45 2.14 -25.20
C LEU A 69 -17.22 2.92 -24.71
N ARG A 70 -16.39 2.37 -23.83
CA ARG A 70 -15.12 3.00 -23.40
C ARG A 70 -14.16 3.30 -24.57
N LYS A 71 -14.30 2.64 -25.70
CA LYS A 71 -13.53 2.92 -26.92
C LYS A 71 -13.92 4.23 -27.60
N LEU A 72 -15.09 4.79 -27.27
CA LEU A 72 -15.60 6.05 -27.82
C LEU A 72 -15.03 7.23 -27.02
N ARG A 73 -13.82 7.64 -27.37
CA ARG A 73 -13.04 8.65 -26.63
C ARG A 73 -13.73 10.02 -26.52
N PHE A 74 -14.60 10.39 -27.46
CA PHE A 74 -15.34 11.64 -27.41
C PHE A 74 -16.51 11.64 -26.39
N MET A 75 -16.89 10.48 -25.84
CA MET A 75 -17.98 10.30 -24.88
C MET A 75 -17.50 9.87 -23.48
N GLU A 76 -16.20 9.96 -23.18
CA GLU A 76 -15.61 9.41 -21.96
C GLU A 76 -16.38 9.80 -20.69
N GLY A 77 -16.72 11.07 -20.51
CA GLY A 77 -17.47 11.53 -19.34
C GLY A 77 -18.86 10.93 -19.20
N THR A 78 -19.58 10.74 -20.32
CA THR A 78 -20.89 10.09 -20.31
C THR A 78 -20.78 8.60 -20.00
N VAL A 79 -19.82 7.93 -20.65
CA VAL A 79 -19.55 6.50 -20.42
C VAL A 79 -19.09 6.25 -18.99
N PHE A 80 -18.25 7.14 -18.43
CA PHE A 80 -17.83 7.07 -17.04
C PHE A 80 -19.02 7.14 -16.08
N ARG A 81 -19.90 8.15 -16.24
CA ARG A 81 -21.12 8.28 -15.42
C ARG A 81 -22.07 7.08 -15.56
N MET A 82 -22.23 6.55 -16.77
CA MET A 82 -23.01 5.32 -16.99
C MET A 82 -22.40 4.13 -16.25
N HIS A 83 -21.09 4.00 -16.29
CA HIS A 83 -20.38 2.92 -15.62
C HIS A 83 -20.48 3.05 -14.09
N VAL A 84 -20.28 4.25 -13.54
CA VAL A 84 -20.49 4.53 -12.11
C VAL A 84 -21.90 4.14 -11.68
N ARG A 85 -22.94 4.58 -12.42
CA ARG A 85 -24.35 4.26 -12.11
C ARG A 85 -24.62 2.75 -12.15
N HIS A 86 -24.08 2.06 -13.15
CA HIS A 86 -24.24 0.60 -13.26
C HIS A 86 -23.58 -0.12 -12.10
N ARG A 87 -22.31 0.23 -11.80
CA ARG A 87 -21.54 -0.36 -10.70
C ARG A 87 -22.19 -0.08 -9.35
N ALA A 88 -22.67 1.15 -9.15
CA ALA A 88 -23.39 1.57 -7.94
C ALA A 88 -24.64 0.72 -7.67
N ARG A 89 -25.44 0.39 -8.71
CA ARG A 89 -26.61 -0.50 -8.54
C ARG A 89 -26.24 -1.92 -8.11
N GLY A 90 -25.09 -2.42 -8.57
CA GLY A 90 -24.59 -3.73 -8.13
C GLY A 90 -24.16 -3.72 -6.66
N ILE A 91 -23.38 -2.70 -6.28
CA ILE A 91 -22.94 -2.50 -4.89
C ILE A 91 -24.16 -2.27 -3.97
N GLU A 92 -25.09 -1.39 -4.35
CA GLU A 92 -26.32 -1.09 -3.61
C GLU A 92 -27.13 -2.36 -3.32
N ARG A 93 -27.33 -3.22 -4.33
CA ARG A 93 -28.00 -4.52 -4.16
C ARG A 93 -27.34 -5.38 -3.10
N ALA A 94 -26.00 -5.51 -3.16
CA ALA A 94 -25.24 -6.28 -2.18
C ALA A 94 -25.38 -5.68 -0.76
N LEU A 95 -25.27 -4.34 -0.64
CA LEU A 95 -25.43 -3.65 0.64
C LEU A 95 -26.80 -3.92 1.29
N VAL A 96 -27.87 -3.87 0.50
CA VAL A 96 -29.24 -4.11 0.97
C VAL A 96 -29.47 -5.58 1.25
N GLN A 97 -29.09 -6.48 0.33
CA GLN A 97 -29.26 -7.93 0.45
C GLN A 97 -28.59 -8.48 1.69
N HIS A 98 -27.36 -8.05 1.98
CA HIS A 98 -26.58 -8.51 3.12
C HIS A 98 -26.72 -7.63 4.36
N ARG A 99 -27.61 -6.62 4.33
CA ARG A 99 -27.85 -5.68 5.44
C ARG A 99 -26.55 -5.07 5.97
N CYS A 100 -25.68 -4.63 5.07
CA CYS A 100 -24.39 -4.07 5.46
C CYS A 100 -24.56 -2.80 6.30
N SER A 101 -23.78 -2.68 7.36
CA SER A 101 -23.80 -1.51 8.26
C SER A 101 -22.95 -0.35 7.76
N SER A 102 -21.96 -0.63 6.90
CA SER A 102 -21.04 0.33 6.31
C SER A 102 -20.38 -0.23 5.05
N VAL A 103 -19.80 0.66 4.24
CA VAL A 103 -18.98 0.28 3.11
C VAL A 103 -17.61 0.97 3.16
N VAL A 104 -16.57 0.20 2.89
CA VAL A 104 -15.21 0.67 2.68
C VAL A 104 -14.92 0.65 1.18
N ALA A 105 -14.60 1.81 0.61
CA ALA A 105 -14.24 1.94 -0.80
C ALA A 105 -12.74 2.18 -0.93
N CYS A 106 -12.02 1.23 -1.54
CA CYS A 106 -10.58 1.27 -1.67
C CYS A 106 -10.14 1.98 -2.95
N THR A 107 -9.16 2.89 -2.83
CA THR A 107 -8.48 3.46 -3.99
C THR A 107 -7.53 2.43 -4.61
N GLY A 108 -7.14 2.65 -5.86
CA GLY A 108 -6.32 1.70 -6.62
C GLY A 108 -7.14 0.80 -7.54
N GLY A 109 -6.57 0.44 -8.68
CA GLY A 109 -7.23 -0.41 -9.66
C GLY A 109 -8.27 0.30 -10.53
N ASP A 110 -9.55 -0.01 -10.43
CA ASP A 110 -10.59 0.60 -11.26
C ASP A 110 -11.08 1.93 -10.66
N LEU A 111 -10.80 3.03 -11.35
CA LEU A 111 -11.20 4.40 -10.95
C LEU A 111 -12.71 4.59 -10.75
N VAL A 112 -13.52 3.66 -11.23
CA VAL A 112 -14.98 3.68 -11.09
C VAL A 112 -15.46 3.19 -9.73
N ASP A 113 -14.65 2.38 -9.02
CA ASP A 113 -15.07 1.70 -7.79
C ASP A 113 -15.43 2.70 -6.67
N VAL A 114 -14.57 3.69 -6.42
CA VAL A 114 -14.78 4.67 -5.36
C VAL A 114 -16.03 5.54 -5.61
N PRO A 115 -16.20 6.20 -6.77
CA PRO A 115 -17.43 6.95 -7.06
C PRO A 115 -18.70 6.08 -7.02
N ALA A 116 -18.61 4.83 -7.47
CA ALA A 116 -19.76 3.92 -7.45
C ALA A 116 -20.13 3.50 -6.02
N ALA A 117 -19.17 3.25 -5.15
CA ALA A 117 -19.42 2.92 -3.75
C ALA A 117 -20.04 4.09 -2.99
N ILE A 118 -19.60 5.33 -3.23
CA ILE A 118 -20.22 6.55 -2.67
C ILE A 118 -21.70 6.63 -3.07
N VAL A 119 -22.02 6.51 -4.38
CA VAL A 119 -23.41 6.56 -4.87
C VAL A 119 -24.25 5.43 -4.28
N ALA A 120 -23.70 4.22 -4.17
CA ALA A 120 -24.39 3.08 -3.59
C ALA A 120 -24.69 3.26 -2.10
N ALA A 121 -23.71 3.76 -1.34
CA ALA A 121 -23.83 4.05 0.08
C ALA A 121 -24.87 5.12 0.38
N GLU A 122 -24.92 6.18 -0.42
CA GLU A 122 -25.95 7.21 -0.32
C GLU A 122 -27.36 6.63 -0.48
N ARG A 123 -27.57 5.77 -1.49
CA ARG A 123 -28.86 5.13 -1.78
C ARG A 123 -29.27 4.10 -0.73
N ALA A 124 -28.30 3.27 -0.28
CA ALA A 124 -28.53 2.29 0.76
C ALA A 124 -28.66 2.90 2.17
N GLY A 125 -28.32 4.18 2.31
CA GLY A 125 -28.41 4.87 3.59
C GLY A 125 -27.29 4.52 4.59
N VAL A 126 -26.19 3.91 4.13
CA VAL A 126 -25.06 3.49 4.99
C VAL A 126 -23.86 4.45 4.89
N PRO A 127 -22.99 4.54 5.90
CA PRO A 127 -21.76 5.30 5.82
C PRO A 127 -20.79 4.68 4.81
N CYS A 128 -20.02 5.54 4.09
CA CYS A 128 -18.95 5.13 3.20
C CYS A 128 -17.63 5.70 3.72
N VAL A 129 -16.66 4.82 4.01
CA VAL A 129 -15.30 5.18 4.36
C VAL A 129 -14.39 4.95 3.16
N LEU A 130 -13.61 5.95 2.79
CA LEU A 130 -12.62 5.82 1.73
C LEU A 130 -11.30 5.29 2.31
N HIS A 131 -10.74 4.26 1.71
CA HIS A 131 -9.43 3.71 2.08
C HIS A 131 -8.43 4.04 0.98
N TYR A 132 -7.55 4.98 1.27
CA TYR A 132 -6.46 5.39 0.39
C TYR A 132 -5.25 4.49 0.60
N PHE A 133 -4.82 3.79 -0.43
CA PHE A 133 -3.51 3.10 -0.44
C PHE A 133 -2.40 4.06 -0.84
N ASP A 134 -2.69 4.94 -1.78
CA ASP A 134 -1.84 5.99 -2.29
C ASP A 134 -2.68 7.25 -2.56
N ASP A 135 -2.06 8.39 -2.87
CA ASP A 135 -2.78 9.60 -3.24
C ASP A 135 -3.69 9.35 -4.47
N TYR A 136 -5.00 9.37 -4.22
CA TYR A 136 -6.01 9.04 -5.24
C TYR A 136 -5.99 10.03 -6.40
N ARG A 137 -5.74 11.30 -6.12
CA ARG A 137 -5.63 12.34 -7.14
C ARG A 137 -4.48 12.08 -8.11
N SER A 138 -3.37 11.58 -7.61
CA SER A 138 -2.22 11.19 -8.44
C SER A 138 -2.50 9.96 -9.30
N GLN A 139 -3.34 9.03 -8.84
CA GLN A 139 -3.73 7.86 -9.64
C GLN A 139 -4.47 8.25 -10.94
N TRP A 140 -5.16 9.40 -10.96
CA TRP A 140 -5.82 9.92 -12.14
C TRP A 140 -4.83 10.45 -13.20
N LYS A 141 -3.57 10.60 -12.89
CA LYS A 141 -2.50 10.99 -13.82
C LYS A 141 -1.81 9.78 -14.45
N ILE A 142 -1.95 8.58 -13.86
CA ILE A 142 -1.31 7.36 -14.35
C ILE A 142 -2.07 6.86 -15.59
N PRO A 143 -1.37 6.53 -16.71
CA PRO A 143 -2.02 6.01 -17.91
C PRO A 143 -2.89 4.80 -17.61
N ASN A 144 -4.11 4.81 -18.11
CA ASN A 144 -5.11 3.75 -17.87
C ASN A 144 -5.66 3.26 -19.22
N PRO A 145 -5.73 1.94 -19.48
CA PRO A 145 -6.23 1.43 -20.75
C PRO A 145 -7.72 1.73 -21.00
N ALA A 146 -8.49 2.01 -19.94
CA ALA A 146 -9.91 2.27 -20.02
C ALA A 146 -10.28 3.73 -20.34
N TRP A 147 -9.41 4.68 -19.97
CA TRP A 147 -9.68 6.12 -20.08
C TRP A 147 -8.48 6.84 -20.68
N SER A 148 -8.70 7.94 -21.42
CA SER A 148 -7.59 8.75 -21.92
C SER A 148 -6.94 9.57 -20.80
N THR A 149 -5.63 9.66 -20.80
CA THR A 149 -4.86 10.44 -19.82
C THR A 149 -5.38 11.90 -19.75
N ARG A 150 -5.64 12.51 -20.90
CA ARG A 150 -6.17 13.88 -20.98
C ARG A 150 -7.51 14.06 -20.28
N TRP A 151 -8.41 13.08 -20.41
CA TRP A 151 -9.72 13.13 -19.72
C TRP A 151 -9.54 12.90 -18.21
N MET A 152 -8.70 11.96 -17.84
CA MET A 152 -8.41 11.63 -16.45
C MET A 152 -7.81 12.83 -15.71
N GLU A 153 -6.77 13.43 -16.23
CA GLU A 153 -6.10 14.61 -15.64
C GLU A 153 -7.06 15.80 -15.48
N ARG A 154 -7.95 16.01 -16.45
CA ARG A 154 -8.93 17.10 -16.40
C ARG A 154 -10.00 16.88 -15.34
N ASN A 155 -10.42 15.66 -15.10
CA ASN A 155 -11.59 15.35 -14.27
C ASN A 155 -11.24 14.79 -12.89
N GLY A 156 -10.03 14.24 -12.71
CA GLY A 156 -9.66 13.52 -11.49
C GLY A 156 -9.80 14.34 -10.21
N ALA A 157 -9.34 15.60 -10.22
CA ALA A 157 -9.46 16.49 -9.06
C ALA A 157 -10.91 16.78 -8.67
N SER A 158 -11.79 16.99 -9.66
CA SER A 158 -13.22 17.23 -9.43
C SER A 158 -13.92 15.98 -8.89
N ILE A 159 -13.59 14.81 -9.44
CA ILE A 159 -14.15 13.52 -8.98
C ILE A 159 -13.67 13.22 -7.56
N GLU A 160 -12.39 13.46 -7.26
CA GLU A 160 -11.88 13.30 -5.88
C GLU A 160 -12.62 14.22 -4.92
N ALA A 161 -12.76 15.50 -5.25
CA ALA A 161 -13.47 16.46 -4.41
C ALA A 161 -14.93 16.04 -4.16
N GLU A 162 -15.62 15.53 -5.18
CA GLU A 162 -16.98 15.04 -5.04
C GLU A 162 -17.06 13.82 -4.10
N VAL A 163 -16.17 12.83 -4.25
CA VAL A 163 -16.22 11.64 -3.38
C VAL A 163 -15.81 11.97 -1.96
N LEU A 164 -14.84 12.86 -1.74
CA LEU A 164 -14.42 13.34 -0.43
C LEU A 164 -15.54 14.09 0.30
N SER A 165 -16.30 14.94 -0.41
CA SER A 165 -17.42 15.70 0.19
C SER A 165 -18.56 14.81 0.69
N LYS A 166 -18.68 13.59 0.19
CA LYS A 166 -19.71 12.61 0.52
C LYS A 166 -19.23 11.46 1.41
N ALA A 167 -17.93 11.33 1.60
CA ALA A 167 -17.35 10.33 2.46
C ALA A 167 -17.72 10.55 3.92
N SER A 168 -17.96 9.48 4.67
CA SER A 168 -18.19 9.53 6.11
C SER A 168 -16.89 9.55 6.90
N GLY A 169 -15.78 9.21 6.28
CA GLY A 169 -14.44 9.23 6.82
C GLY A 169 -13.42 8.75 5.80
N VAL A 170 -12.14 8.98 6.09
CA VAL A 170 -11.02 8.62 5.21
C VAL A 170 -9.96 7.89 6.02
N VAL A 171 -9.47 6.78 5.48
CA VAL A 171 -8.35 6.01 5.99
C VAL A 171 -7.15 6.25 5.09
N VAL A 172 -5.99 6.52 5.67
CA VAL A 172 -4.73 6.74 4.97
C VAL A 172 -3.58 5.94 5.59
N PRO A 173 -2.53 5.58 4.85
CA PRO A 173 -1.44 4.77 5.37
C PRO A 173 -0.41 5.56 6.19
N ASN A 174 -0.40 6.90 6.12
CA ASN A 174 0.64 7.72 6.76
C ASN A 174 0.22 9.17 7.04
N GLU A 175 1.04 9.85 7.84
CA GLU A 175 0.84 11.22 8.31
C GLU A 175 0.89 12.25 7.19
N LEU A 176 1.76 12.04 6.20
CA LEU A 176 1.97 13.00 5.11
C LEU A 176 0.73 13.07 4.22
N LEU A 177 0.17 11.91 3.86
CA LEU A 177 -1.08 11.83 3.10
C LEU A 177 -2.26 12.34 3.94
N LYS A 178 -2.26 12.09 5.27
CA LYS A 178 -3.26 12.66 6.18
C LYS A 178 -3.24 14.18 6.15
N SER A 179 -2.07 14.79 6.25
CA SER A 179 -1.91 16.25 6.20
C SER A 179 -2.42 16.83 4.88
N ASP A 180 -2.04 16.21 3.75
CA ASP A 180 -2.47 16.65 2.42
C ASP A 180 -4.00 16.57 2.23
N LEU A 181 -4.62 15.53 2.77
CA LEU A 181 -6.07 15.34 2.66
C LEU A 181 -6.86 16.22 3.63
N ALA A 182 -6.29 16.59 4.76
CA ALA A 182 -6.93 17.51 5.71
C ALA A 182 -7.24 18.87 5.10
N GLU A 183 -6.50 19.29 4.08
CA GLU A 183 -6.77 20.50 3.30
C GLU A 183 -7.88 20.34 2.27
N ARG A 184 -8.26 19.08 1.94
CA ARG A 184 -9.21 18.75 0.87
C ARG A 184 -10.56 18.25 1.37
N THR A 185 -10.69 17.89 2.64
CA THR A 185 -11.95 17.38 3.21
C THR A 185 -12.11 17.75 4.68
N SER A 186 -13.37 17.95 5.09
CA SER A 186 -13.76 18.08 6.49
C SER A 186 -14.13 16.74 7.14
N SER A 187 -14.15 15.65 6.39
CA SER A 187 -14.42 14.33 6.93
C SER A 187 -13.30 13.88 7.86
N PRO A 188 -13.60 13.13 8.94
CA PRO A 188 -12.58 12.60 9.83
C PRO A 188 -11.57 11.71 9.07
N ILE A 189 -10.28 11.87 9.38
CA ILE A 189 -9.20 11.11 8.75
C ILE A 189 -8.44 10.35 9.83
N THR A 190 -8.30 9.04 9.66
CA THR A 190 -7.45 8.20 10.52
C THR A 190 -6.30 7.57 9.74
N ILE A 191 -5.22 7.25 10.46
CA ILE A 191 -4.06 6.55 9.91
C ILE A 191 -4.21 5.06 10.26
N ILE A 192 -4.26 4.22 9.23
CA ILE A 192 -4.20 2.76 9.37
C ILE A 192 -2.99 2.28 8.55
N ARG A 193 -1.98 1.79 9.23
CA ARG A 193 -0.77 1.28 8.60
C ARG A 193 -1.04 -0.01 7.80
N ASN A 194 -0.21 -0.31 6.80
CA ASN A 194 -0.21 -1.61 6.14
C ASN A 194 0.20 -2.69 7.15
N PRO A 195 -0.73 -3.59 7.57
CA PRO A 195 -0.50 -4.44 8.72
C PRO A 195 0.49 -5.57 8.46
N VAL A 196 1.20 -5.97 9.51
CA VAL A 196 2.16 -7.09 9.51
C VAL A 196 1.87 -8.04 10.67
N GLN A 197 2.12 -9.33 10.46
CA GLN A 197 2.03 -10.38 11.49
C GLN A 197 3.31 -10.38 12.32
N LEU A 198 3.34 -9.60 13.40
CA LEU A 198 4.54 -9.46 14.25
C LEU A 198 5.01 -10.78 14.83
N ASP A 199 4.10 -11.63 15.28
CA ASP A 199 4.41 -12.94 15.91
C ASP A 199 5.15 -13.88 14.94
N LEU A 200 4.81 -13.82 13.64
CA LEU A 200 5.51 -14.56 12.60
C LEU A 200 6.99 -14.13 12.54
N TYR A 201 7.24 -12.82 12.51
CA TYR A 201 8.60 -12.29 12.44
C TYR A 201 9.38 -12.52 13.74
N GLU A 202 8.74 -12.46 14.88
CA GLU A 202 9.35 -12.81 16.17
C GLU A 202 9.80 -14.27 16.20
N THR A 203 8.92 -15.19 15.79
CA THR A 203 9.23 -16.61 15.67
C THR A 203 10.39 -16.86 14.68
N LEU A 204 10.36 -16.22 13.51
CA LEU A 204 11.43 -16.37 12.52
C LEU A 204 12.78 -15.87 13.06
N ARG A 205 12.80 -14.68 13.68
CA ARG A 205 14.04 -14.14 14.28
C ARG A 205 14.60 -15.06 15.39
N GLY A 206 13.72 -15.60 16.24
CA GLY A 206 14.10 -16.51 17.30
C GLY A 206 14.64 -17.87 16.82
N SER A 207 14.26 -18.29 15.60
CA SER A 207 14.73 -19.53 14.98
C SER A 207 16.07 -19.39 14.23
N LEU A 208 16.49 -18.18 13.95
CA LEU A 208 17.74 -17.94 13.22
C LEU A 208 18.95 -17.94 14.18
N PRO A 209 20.08 -18.48 13.75
CA PRO A 209 21.30 -18.43 14.55
C PRO A 209 21.76 -16.98 14.77
N ALA A 210 22.37 -16.74 15.92
CA ALA A 210 23.02 -15.47 16.20
C ALA A 210 24.08 -15.19 15.11
N ARG A 211 24.03 -13.97 14.55
CA ARG A 211 24.99 -13.60 13.49
C ARG A 211 26.26 -13.01 14.07
N GLU A 212 27.37 -13.61 13.71
CA GLU A 212 28.66 -12.96 13.84
C GLU A 212 28.85 -11.95 12.70
N TYR A 213 29.03 -10.70 13.08
CA TYR A 213 29.29 -9.64 12.12
C TYR A 213 30.80 -9.50 11.90
N ASN A 214 31.28 -10.12 10.84
CA ASN A 214 32.67 -9.95 10.38
C ASN A 214 32.64 -8.99 9.16
N PRO A 215 33.33 -7.83 9.23
CA PRO A 215 33.35 -6.89 8.10
C PRO A 215 34.09 -7.44 6.86
N LEU A 216 34.90 -8.49 7.02
CA LEU A 216 35.65 -9.13 5.92
C LEU A 216 34.83 -10.22 5.18
N ARG A 217 33.64 -10.57 5.68
CA ARG A 217 32.77 -11.51 4.98
C ARG A 217 31.98 -10.83 3.85
N CYS A 218 31.41 -11.62 2.97
CA CYS A 218 30.43 -11.14 2.01
C CYS A 218 29.12 -10.74 2.73
N TRP A 219 28.66 -9.52 2.53
CA TRP A 219 27.40 -8.99 3.07
C TRP A 219 26.28 -9.09 2.04
N SER A 220 25.06 -9.27 2.49
CA SER A 220 23.88 -9.34 1.64
C SER A 220 22.94 -8.16 1.86
N ILE A 221 22.57 -7.50 0.77
CA ILE A 221 21.44 -6.57 0.75
C ILE A 221 20.29 -7.27 0.03
N ALA A 222 19.10 -7.33 0.62
CA ALA A 222 17.94 -7.94 -0.02
C ALA A 222 16.83 -6.92 -0.30
N TYR A 223 16.18 -7.10 -1.46
CA TYR A 223 14.95 -6.47 -1.83
C TYR A 223 13.92 -7.52 -2.23
N THR A 224 12.69 -7.43 -1.71
CA THR A 224 11.59 -8.34 -2.03
C THR A 224 10.43 -7.57 -2.67
N GLY A 225 10.03 -7.92 -3.89
CA GLY A 225 8.89 -7.34 -4.60
C GLY A 225 9.17 -6.87 -6.01
N SER A 226 8.15 -6.38 -6.69
CA SER A 226 8.28 -5.88 -8.06
C SER A 226 9.11 -4.60 -8.13
N ILE A 227 9.84 -4.43 -9.23
CA ILE A 227 10.65 -3.25 -9.55
C ILE A 227 10.04 -2.62 -10.79
N TYR A 228 9.55 -1.40 -10.67
CA TYR A 228 9.00 -0.61 -11.76
C TYR A 228 9.44 0.86 -11.59
N GLU A 229 8.88 1.80 -12.38
CA GLU A 229 9.30 3.21 -12.38
C GLU A 229 9.49 3.80 -10.97
N ALA A 230 8.62 3.41 -10.00
CA ALA A 230 8.65 3.94 -8.64
C ALA A 230 9.87 3.48 -7.78
N GLN A 231 10.71 2.56 -8.27
CA GLN A 231 11.89 2.05 -7.54
C GLN A 231 13.17 1.99 -8.39
N LEU A 232 13.03 2.03 -9.73
CA LEU A 232 14.06 1.58 -10.66
C LEU A 232 15.38 2.37 -10.55
N ASP A 233 15.32 3.70 -10.51
CA ASP A 233 16.51 4.54 -10.46
C ASP A 233 17.25 4.40 -9.12
N ALA A 234 16.51 4.28 -8.02
CA ALA A 234 17.08 4.03 -6.70
C ALA A 234 17.76 2.65 -6.62
N VAL A 235 17.12 1.59 -7.14
CA VAL A 235 17.73 0.24 -7.19
C VAL A 235 19.00 0.27 -8.06
N ARG A 236 18.96 0.93 -9.21
CA ARG A 236 20.11 1.09 -10.11
C ARG A 236 21.26 1.83 -9.43
N ASN A 237 20.97 2.92 -8.74
CA ASN A 237 21.98 3.70 -8.02
C ASN A 237 22.58 2.88 -6.87
N CYS A 238 21.77 2.12 -6.12
CA CYS A 238 22.26 1.21 -5.10
C CYS A 238 23.24 0.18 -5.69
N ALA A 239 22.87 -0.45 -6.81
CA ALA A 239 23.73 -1.43 -7.49
C ALA A 239 25.09 -0.84 -7.91
N ARG A 240 25.11 0.39 -8.46
CA ARG A 240 26.36 1.08 -8.82
C ARG A 240 27.19 1.49 -7.60
N GLY A 241 26.56 1.84 -6.49
CA GLY A 241 27.26 2.08 -5.23
C GLY A 241 28.01 0.85 -4.70
N LEU A 242 27.57 -0.36 -5.05
CA LEU A 242 28.30 -1.60 -4.69
C LEU A 242 29.63 -1.72 -5.45
N ASP A 243 29.74 -1.19 -6.66
CA ASP A 243 31.02 -1.16 -7.38
C ASP A 243 32.04 -0.25 -6.69
N VAL A 244 31.57 0.87 -6.13
CA VAL A 244 32.40 1.76 -5.28
C VAL A 244 32.88 1.03 -4.04
N LEU A 245 32.00 0.26 -3.37
CA LEU A 245 32.37 -0.54 -2.17
C LEU A 245 33.37 -1.63 -2.52
N ARG A 246 33.21 -2.31 -3.65
CA ARG A 246 34.16 -3.31 -4.13
C ARG A 246 35.56 -2.71 -4.34
N GLY A 247 35.64 -1.49 -4.90
CA GLY A 247 36.90 -0.74 -5.01
C GLY A 247 37.55 -0.39 -3.67
N ARG A 248 36.76 -0.37 -2.57
CA ARG A 248 37.23 -0.18 -1.18
C ARG A 248 37.55 -1.50 -0.44
N GLY A 249 37.42 -2.64 -1.14
CA GLY A 249 37.66 -3.96 -0.56
C GLY A 249 36.52 -4.47 0.33
N ILE A 250 35.30 -3.94 0.18
CA ILE A 250 34.13 -4.37 0.93
C ILE A 250 33.22 -5.21 -0.02
N ASP A 251 33.08 -6.50 0.28
CA ASP A 251 32.22 -7.40 -0.51
C ASP A 251 30.77 -7.33 -0.02
N VAL A 252 29.93 -6.70 -0.83
CA VAL A 252 28.47 -6.60 -0.61
C VAL A 252 27.74 -7.00 -1.87
N ARG A 253 26.71 -7.82 -1.75
CA ARG A 253 25.89 -8.31 -2.87
C ARG A 253 24.45 -7.86 -2.72
N LEU A 254 23.84 -7.43 -3.83
CA LEU A 254 22.43 -7.09 -3.91
C LEU A 254 21.63 -8.27 -4.48
N HIS A 255 20.65 -8.73 -3.72
CA HIS A 255 19.74 -9.80 -4.07
C HIS A 255 18.33 -9.23 -4.29
N LEU A 256 17.81 -9.36 -5.51
CA LEU A 256 16.47 -8.89 -5.90
C LEU A 256 15.53 -10.08 -6.06
N TYR A 257 14.59 -10.24 -5.15
CA TYR A 257 13.52 -11.24 -5.22
C TYR A 257 12.30 -10.62 -5.91
N THR A 258 12.17 -10.82 -7.22
CA THR A 258 11.24 -10.06 -8.05
C THR A 258 10.60 -10.91 -9.17
N ALA A 259 9.46 -10.45 -9.70
CA ALA A 259 8.79 -11.09 -10.83
C ALA A 259 9.43 -10.73 -12.18
N GLN A 260 10.24 -9.67 -12.24
CA GLN A 260 10.94 -9.29 -13.45
C GLN A 260 12.12 -10.25 -13.74
N SER A 261 12.32 -10.56 -15.01
CA SER A 261 13.47 -11.35 -15.44
C SER A 261 14.76 -10.53 -15.38
N GLU A 262 15.87 -11.22 -15.20
CA GLU A 262 17.20 -10.61 -15.22
C GLU A 262 17.44 -9.79 -16.49
N ALA A 263 17.15 -10.38 -17.66
CA ALA A 263 17.28 -9.69 -18.95
C ALA A 263 16.44 -8.39 -19.04
N SER A 264 15.23 -8.39 -18.45
CA SER A 264 14.39 -7.19 -18.40
C SER A 264 15.00 -6.11 -17.50
N LEU A 265 15.60 -6.48 -16.38
CA LEU A 265 16.24 -5.55 -15.46
C LEU A 265 17.55 -4.99 -16.04
N GLN A 266 18.35 -5.83 -16.71
CA GLN A 266 19.56 -5.41 -17.42
C GLN A 266 19.23 -4.42 -18.55
N ALA A 267 18.19 -4.69 -19.34
CA ALA A 267 17.70 -3.74 -20.36
C ALA A 267 17.25 -2.38 -19.76
N GLN A 268 16.92 -2.36 -18.48
CA GLN A 268 16.59 -1.15 -17.72
C GLN A 268 17.80 -0.55 -16.98
N GLY A 269 19.01 -1.07 -17.21
CA GLY A 269 20.29 -0.55 -16.70
C GLY A 269 20.62 -1.02 -15.28
N ILE A 270 20.05 -2.12 -14.81
CA ILE A 270 20.55 -2.81 -13.61
C ILE A 270 21.80 -3.60 -13.98
N PRO A 271 22.93 -3.45 -13.28
CA PRO A 271 24.18 -4.16 -13.58
C PRO A 271 24.07 -5.68 -13.43
N ASP A 272 24.86 -6.42 -14.20
CA ASP A 272 24.94 -7.89 -14.17
C ASP A 272 25.47 -8.43 -12.83
N SER A 273 26.12 -7.57 -12.02
CA SER A 273 26.62 -7.92 -10.69
C SER A 273 25.52 -8.10 -9.63
N VAL A 274 24.26 -7.81 -9.99
CA VAL A 274 23.09 -7.99 -9.11
C VAL A 274 22.52 -9.39 -9.25
N HIS A 275 22.26 -10.05 -8.12
CA HIS A 275 21.66 -11.38 -8.10
C HIS A 275 20.14 -11.31 -8.18
N VAL A 276 19.55 -11.73 -9.28
CA VAL A 276 18.10 -11.75 -9.50
C VAL A 276 17.55 -13.13 -9.14
N HIS A 277 16.55 -13.16 -8.29
CA HIS A 277 15.84 -14.36 -7.84
C HIS A 277 14.36 -14.28 -8.23
N PRO A 278 13.71 -15.43 -8.49
CA PRO A 278 12.26 -15.48 -8.69
C PRO A 278 11.50 -14.91 -7.49
N THR A 279 10.27 -14.46 -7.74
CA THR A 279 9.34 -14.08 -6.66
C THR A 279 9.16 -15.23 -5.68
N VAL A 280 9.29 -14.94 -4.41
CA VAL A 280 9.05 -15.88 -3.31
C VAL A 280 7.64 -15.75 -2.75
N LYS A 281 7.12 -16.83 -2.18
CA LYS A 281 5.83 -16.81 -1.46
C LYS A 281 5.94 -15.95 -0.20
N PRO A 282 4.82 -15.45 0.35
CA PRO A 282 4.84 -14.53 1.50
C PRO A 282 5.67 -15.03 2.70
N LEU A 283 5.53 -16.32 3.09
CA LEU A 283 6.29 -16.89 4.19
C LEU A 283 7.79 -16.97 3.89
N ASP A 284 8.16 -17.34 2.65
CA ASP A 284 9.56 -17.40 2.24
C ASP A 284 10.15 -15.98 2.12
N ALA A 285 9.34 -15.00 1.71
CA ALA A 285 9.75 -13.59 1.72
C ALA A 285 10.10 -13.11 3.13
N SER A 286 9.28 -13.47 4.13
CA SER A 286 9.56 -13.13 5.53
C SER A 286 10.87 -13.74 6.03
N ARG A 287 11.17 -14.99 5.63
CA ARG A 287 12.45 -15.64 5.93
C ARG A 287 13.61 -14.93 5.26
N VAL A 288 13.54 -14.66 3.96
CA VAL A 288 14.57 -13.88 3.23
C VAL A 288 14.83 -12.54 3.90
N GLN A 289 13.78 -11.84 4.31
CA GLN A 289 13.88 -10.54 4.99
C GLN A 289 14.58 -10.68 6.34
N CYS A 290 14.31 -11.73 7.11
CA CYS A 290 14.99 -11.99 8.39
C CYS A 290 16.42 -12.50 8.20
N GLU A 291 16.76 -13.15 7.09
CA GLU A 291 18.08 -13.68 6.79
C GLU A 291 19.02 -12.65 6.13
N ALA A 292 18.54 -11.60 5.53
CA ALA A 292 19.35 -10.54 4.95
C ALA A 292 20.19 -9.81 6.01
N ASP A 293 21.34 -9.26 5.62
CA ASP A 293 22.13 -8.40 6.51
C ASP A 293 21.60 -6.99 6.53
N ILE A 294 21.15 -6.52 5.36
CA ILE A 294 20.57 -5.20 5.13
C ILE A 294 19.35 -5.37 4.22
N LEU A 295 18.30 -4.62 4.47
CA LEU A 295 17.13 -4.56 3.60
C LEU A 295 17.13 -3.24 2.82
N LEU A 296 16.92 -3.30 1.51
CA LEU A 296 16.82 -2.09 0.67
C LEU A 296 15.36 -1.68 0.55
N LEU A 297 15.06 -0.43 0.90
CA LEU A 297 13.73 0.16 0.76
C LEU A 297 13.80 1.39 -0.17
N PRO A 298 13.65 1.18 -1.49
CA PRO A 298 13.88 2.21 -2.50
C PRO A 298 12.58 2.92 -2.89
N LEU A 299 12.67 4.23 -3.18
CA LEU A 299 11.70 5.02 -3.92
C LEU A 299 12.40 5.88 -4.97
N ALA A 300 11.75 6.06 -6.11
CA ALA A 300 12.32 6.80 -7.23
C ALA A 300 12.60 8.28 -6.90
N PHE A 301 13.73 8.77 -7.36
CA PHE A 301 14.11 10.19 -7.31
C PHE A 301 13.61 10.94 -8.55
N VAL A 302 13.63 10.27 -9.70
CA VAL A 302 13.16 10.84 -10.97
C VAL A 302 11.89 10.11 -11.38
N THR A 303 10.77 10.80 -11.35
CA THR A 303 9.45 10.23 -11.63
C THR A 303 8.53 11.25 -12.28
N ARG A 304 7.56 10.74 -13.05
CA ARG A 304 6.44 11.54 -13.57
C ARG A 304 5.37 11.83 -12.52
N TYR A 305 5.44 11.13 -11.36
CA TYR A 305 4.42 11.16 -10.31
C TYR A 305 5.02 11.51 -8.94
N PRO A 306 5.62 12.72 -8.79
CA PRO A 306 6.35 13.09 -7.56
C PRO A 306 5.47 13.02 -6.31
N GLU A 307 4.19 13.41 -6.39
CA GLU A 307 3.27 13.37 -5.26
C GLU A 307 2.97 11.94 -4.79
N LEU A 308 2.90 10.99 -5.74
CA LEU A 308 2.74 9.58 -5.41
C LEU A 308 3.96 9.05 -4.65
N ILE A 309 5.18 9.39 -5.11
CA ILE A 309 6.42 9.00 -4.44
C ILE A 309 6.53 9.67 -3.07
N ARG A 310 6.18 10.96 -2.98
CA ARG A 310 6.25 11.73 -1.74
C ARG A 310 5.40 11.13 -0.63
N THR A 311 4.18 10.67 -0.94
CA THR A 311 3.24 10.09 0.03
C THR A 311 3.25 8.56 0.09
N SER A 312 4.13 7.89 -0.66
CA SER A 312 4.16 6.44 -0.73
C SER A 312 4.51 5.79 0.61
N ALA A 313 3.71 4.79 1.00
CA ALA A 313 3.97 3.88 2.11
C ALA A 313 4.05 2.44 1.57
N PRO A 314 5.22 1.95 1.15
CA PRO A 314 5.36 0.63 0.56
C PRO A 314 4.80 -0.47 1.48
N GLY A 315 4.04 -1.43 0.91
CA GLY A 315 3.40 -2.50 1.69
C GLY A 315 4.39 -3.34 2.50
N LYS A 316 5.64 -3.44 2.05
CA LYS A 316 6.74 -4.16 2.73
C LYS A 316 7.35 -3.40 3.91
N LEU A 317 7.04 -2.12 4.11
CA LEU A 317 7.62 -1.32 5.19
C LEU A 317 7.45 -1.98 6.56
N GLY A 318 6.22 -2.36 6.92
CA GLY A 318 5.95 -3.04 8.19
C GLY A 318 6.70 -4.37 8.31
N GLU A 319 6.79 -5.13 7.23
CA GLU A 319 7.53 -6.40 7.16
C GLU A 319 9.03 -6.20 7.41
N TYR A 320 9.64 -5.21 6.76
CA TYR A 320 11.05 -4.88 6.94
C TYR A 320 11.35 -4.40 8.35
N LEU A 321 10.49 -3.56 8.91
CA LEU A 321 10.60 -3.13 10.31
C LEU A 321 10.52 -4.33 11.27
N ALA A 322 9.56 -5.24 11.03
CA ALA A 322 9.34 -6.43 11.86
C ALA A 322 10.49 -7.44 11.77
N SER A 323 11.23 -7.47 10.65
CA SER A 323 12.42 -8.33 10.51
C SER A 323 13.54 -7.98 11.50
N GLY A 324 13.57 -6.74 12.00
CA GLY A 324 14.61 -6.23 12.90
C GLY A 324 15.99 -6.13 12.24
N ARG A 325 16.06 -6.12 10.90
CA ARG A 325 17.31 -5.91 10.17
C ARG A 325 17.56 -4.43 9.92
N PRO A 326 18.84 -4.01 9.82
CA PRO A 326 19.16 -2.68 9.33
C PRO A 326 18.50 -2.43 7.98
N ILE A 327 17.81 -1.29 7.82
CA ILE A 327 17.13 -0.92 6.60
C ILE A 327 17.86 0.26 5.97
N LEU A 328 18.29 0.09 4.71
CA LEU A 328 18.78 1.17 3.87
C LEU A 328 17.58 1.78 3.14
N VAL A 329 17.18 2.96 3.56
CA VAL A 329 16.13 3.75 2.91
C VAL A 329 16.78 4.61 1.83
N HIS A 330 16.53 4.28 0.55
CA HIS A 330 17.05 5.03 -0.58
C HIS A 330 15.90 5.73 -1.30
N ALA A 331 15.60 6.95 -0.88
CA ALA A 331 14.41 7.68 -1.24
C ALA A 331 14.60 9.20 -1.13
N PRO A 332 13.84 10.01 -1.89
CA PRO A 332 13.90 11.48 -1.79
C PRO A 332 13.69 11.99 -0.37
N THR A 333 14.36 13.08 0.00
CA THR A 333 14.30 13.71 1.34
C THR A 333 12.88 14.02 1.79
N GLU A 334 12.05 14.54 0.88
CA GLU A 334 10.67 14.95 1.15
C GLU A 334 9.67 13.79 1.25
N SER A 335 10.09 12.56 0.90
CA SER A 335 9.20 11.41 0.96
C SER A 335 8.80 11.07 2.41
N PHE A 336 7.59 10.57 2.58
CA PHE A 336 7.15 10.01 3.87
C PHE A 336 8.18 9.02 4.43
N LEU A 337 8.71 8.17 3.56
CA LEU A 337 9.63 7.11 3.94
C LEU A 337 10.92 7.66 4.57
N SER A 338 11.55 8.66 3.93
CA SER A 338 12.77 9.31 4.45
C SER A 338 12.52 10.06 5.74
N ARG A 339 11.41 10.80 5.85
CA ARG A 339 11.03 11.52 7.07
C ARG A 339 10.77 10.55 8.22
N PHE A 340 9.93 9.56 8.02
CA PHE A 340 9.57 8.56 9.02
C PHE A 340 10.79 7.77 9.52
N ALA A 341 11.75 7.46 8.62
CA ALA A 341 12.99 6.79 9.00
C ALA A 341 13.87 7.65 9.90
N ARG A 342 14.01 8.94 9.60
CA ARG A 342 14.80 9.87 10.40
C ARG A 342 14.15 10.16 11.74
N ASP A 343 12.85 10.45 11.75
CA ASP A 343 12.12 10.84 12.95
C ASP A 343 12.14 9.73 14.01
N GLN A 344 12.03 8.48 13.58
CA GLN A 344 12.00 7.32 14.48
C GLN A 344 13.31 6.49 14.49
N ARG A 345 14.35 6.91 13.76
CA ARG A 345 15.69 6.31 13.75
C ARG A 345 15.71 4.81 13.46
N TRP A 346 14.82 4.34 12.57
CA TRP A 346 14.71 2.94 12.22
C TRP A 346 15.45 2.53 10.94
N GLY A 347 16.01 3.47 10.19
CA GLY A 347 16.67 3.18 8.92
C GLY A 347 17.80 4.18 8.62
N MET A 348 18.82 3.73 7.91
CA MET A 348 19.83 4.58 7.31
C MET A 348 19.26 5.21 6.04
N VAL A 349 19.14 6.54 6.01
CA VAL A 349 18.61 7.25 4.86
C VAL A 349 19.73 7.75 3.96
N CYS A 350 19.67 7.34 2.67
CA CYS A 350 20.44 7.91 1.59
C CYS A 350 19.45 8.60 0.62
N ASP A 351 19.44 9.92 0.59
CA ASP A 351 18.45 10.74 -0.12
C ASP A 351 19.00 11.46 -1.36
N THR A 352 20.03 10.88 -1.95
CA THR A 352 20.68 11.36 -3.17
C THR A 352 21.05 10.22 -4.09
N LEU A 353 21.05 10.47 -5.41
CA LEU A 353 21.53 9.52 -6.43
C LEU A 353 23.06 9.52 -6.59
N ASP A 354 23.82 9.99 -5.62
CA ASP A 354 25.26 9.91 -5.60
C ASP A 354 25.71 8.49 -5.19
N GLU A 355 26.41 7.81 -6.08
CA GLU A 355 26.92 6.45 -5.90
C GLU A 355 27.90 6.33 -4.72
N SER A 356 28.69 7.38 -4.47
CA SER A 356 29.61 7.44 -3.33
C SER A 356 28.88 7.62 -2.01
N GLN A 357 27.78 8.39 -1.99
CA GLN A 357 26.99 8.58 -0.76
C GLN A 357 26.26 7.32 -0.35
N ILE A 358 25.64 6.60 -1.29
CA ILE A 358 24.98 5.32 -0.96
C ILE A 358 26.03 4.28 -0.54
N ALA A 359 27.21 4.25 -1.17
CA ALA A 359 28.33 3.42 -0.72
C ALA A 359 28.74 3.75 0.72
N ASN A 360 28.86 5.04 1.07
CA ASN A 360 29.19 5.47 2.44
C ASN A 360 28.11 5.02 3.44
N CYS A 361 26.82 5.13 3.10
CA CYS A 361 25.73 4.65 3.96
C CYS A 361 25.84 3.14 4.22
N ILE A 362 26.09 2.35 3.17
CA ILE A 362 26.26 0.90 3.28
C ILE A 362 27.52 0.55 4.09
N GLU A 363 28.64 1.20 3.80
CA GLU A 363 29.91 0.99 4.52
C GLU A 363 29.76 1.26 6.02
N ARG A 364 29.05 2.31 6.41
CA ARG A 364 28.74 2.59 7.81
C ARG A 364 27.93 1.46 8.45
N ILE A 365 26.89 0.96 7.79
CA ILE A 365 26.13 -0.19 8.30
C ILE A 365 27.04 -1.41 8.46
N VAL A 366 27.96 -1.66 7.52
CA VAL A 366 28.90 -2.79 7.56
C VAL A 366 29.92 -2.65 8.69
N ARG A 367 30.47 -1.45 8.89
CA ARG A 367 31.61 -1.23 9.81
C ARG A 367 31.20 -0.87 11.23
N GLU A 368 30.04 -0.25 11.45
CA GLU A 368 29.59 0.30 12.73
C GLU A 368 28.60 -0.65 13.44
N PRO A 369 29.04 -1.55 14.37
CA PRO A 369 28.12 -2.48 15.07
C PRO A 369 27.04 -1.77 15.88
N GLN A 370 27.41 -0.65 16.50
CA GLN A 370 26.50 0.13 17.33
C GLN A 370 25.37 0.74 16.50
N LEU A 371 25.69 1.30 15.33
CA LEU A 371 24.70 1.80 14.40
C LEU A 371 23.72 0.69 13.96
N ARG A 372 24.22 -0.51 13.64
CA ARG A 372 23.34 -1.64 13.31
C ARG A 372 22.38 -1.99 14.44
N ALA A 373 22.86 -2.01 15.68
CA ALA A 373 22.02 -2.28 16.83
C ALA A 373 20.95 -1.21 17.03
N GLU A 374 21.30 0.06 16.89
CA GLU A 374 20.39 1.20 16.98
C GLU A 374 19.31 1.13 15.89
N LEU A 375 19.70 0.91 14.63
CA LEU A 375 18.75 0.77 13.51
C LEU A 375 17.81 -0.41 13.70
N SER A 376 18.31 -1.55 14.16
CA SER A 376 17.51 -2.75 14.45
C SER A 376 16.52 -2.52 15.58
N GLN A 377 16.91 -1.88 16.65
CA GLN A 377 16.04 -1.52 17.78
C GLN A 377 14.96 -0.53 17.33
N GLY A 378 15.35 0.51 16.59
CA GLY A 378 14.44 1.49 16.02
C GLY A 378 13.39 0.84 15.10
N ALA A 379 13.82 -0.10 14.23
CA ALA A 379 12.94 -0.84 13.34
C ALA A 379 11.92 -1.68 14.14
N LEU A 380 12.35 -2.44 15.13
CA LEU A 380 11.47 -3.23 16.00
C LEU A 380 10.51 -2.36 16.80
N ALA A 381 10.95 -1.20 17.29
CA ALA A 381 10.07 -0.27 17.99
C ALA A 381 9.00 0.31 17.03
N ALA A 382 9.40 0.74 15.84
CA ALA A 382 8.50 1.28 14.83
C ALA A 382 7.51 0.23 14.30
N SER A 383 7.92 -1.06 14.20
CA SER A 383 7.08 -2.14 13.70
C SER A 383 5.78 -2.33 14.49
N ARG A 384 5.76 -1.98 15.76
CA ARG A 384 4.57 -2.08 16.62
C ARG A 384 3.37 -1.30 16.07
N GLN A 385 3.62 -0.18 15.38
CA GLN A 385 2.57 0.62 14.73
C GLN A 385 1.93 -0.11 13.54
N PHE A 386 2.60 -1.15 13.02
CA PHE A 386 2.14 -1.97 11.91
C PHE A 386 1.49 -3.30 12.35
N SER A 387 1.32 -3.52 13.65
CA SER A 387 0.66 -4.73 14.18
C SER A 387 -0.73 -4.91 13.57
N GLU A 388 -1.05 -6.11 13.09
CA GLU A 388 -2.40 -6.44 12.62
C GLU A 388 -3.45 -6.16 13.70
N ALA A 389 -3.21 -6.57 14.93
CA ALA A 389 -4.17 -6.41 16.02
C ALA A 389 -4.48 -4.93 16.28
N VAL A 390 -3.43 -4.09 16.35
CA VAL A 390 -3.58 -2.64 16.57
C VAL A 390 -4.34 -1.98 15.43
N ASN A 391 -3.97 -2.27 14.18
CA ASN A 391 -4.60 -1.65 13.01
C ASN A 391 -6.04 -2.14 12.79
N ARG A 392 -6.36 -3.40 13.09
CA ARG A 392 -7.74 -3.92 13.06
C ARG A 392 -8.63 -3.25 14.12
N GLU A 393 -8.13 -3.08 15.34
CA GLU A 393 -8.87 -2.43 16.42
C GLU A 393 -9.15 -0.97 16.08
N GLU A 394 -8.13 -0.23 15.63
CA GLU A 394 -8.24 1.16 15.18
C GLU A 394 -9.25 1.30 14.04
N TYR A 395 -9.17 0.40 13.05
CA TYR A 395 -10.10 0.40 11.92
C TYR A 395 -11.54 0.16 12.37
N SER A 396 -11.75 -0.83 13.24
CA SER A 396 -13.08 -1.13 13.79
C SER A 396 -13.65 0.04 14.59
N ARG A 397 -12.83 0.71 15.39
CA ARG A 397 -13.21 1.91 16.14
C ARG A 397 -13.63 3.02 15.19
N PHE A 398 -12.81 3.31 14.18
CA PHE A 398 -13.08 4.36 13.20
C PHE A 398 -14.37 4.12 12.41
N LEU A 399 -14.66 2.88 12.00
CA LEU A 399 -15.91 2.54 11.34
C LEU A 399 -17.14 2.80 12.22
N LYS A 400 -17.06 2.56 13.53
CA LYS A 400 -18.15 2.86 14.48
C LYS A 400 -18.36 4.36 14.66
N GLU A 401 -17.28 5.12 14.78
CA GLU A 401 -17.32 6.58 14.92
C GLU A 401 -17.95 7.23 13.69
N THR A 402 -17.54 6.83 12.48
CA THR A 402 -18.09 7.36 11.23
C THR A 402 -19.56 7.03 11.02
N ALA A 403 -20.02 5.86 11.50
CA ALA A 403 -21.44 5.50 11.48
C ALA A 403 -22.29 6.39 12.38
N THR A 404 -21.77 6.79 13.54
CA THR A 404 -22.44 7.68 14.48
C THR A 404 -22.46 9.12 13.96
N PHE A 405 -21.34 9.62 13.43
CA PHE A 405 -21.21 10.95 12.85
C PHE A 405 -22.23 11.20 11.72
N ARG A 406 -22.43 10.24 10.82
CA ARG A 406 -23.40 10.36 9.74
C ARG A 406 -24.87 10.38 10.23
N LYS A 407 -25.20 9.66 11.29
CA LYS A 407 -26.53 9.71 11.91
C LYS A 407 -26.83 11.11 12.46
N ALA A 408 -25.84 11.74 13.13
CA ALA A 408 -25.96 13.08 13.68
C ALA A 408 -26.17 14.15 12.58
N LEU A 409 -25.44 14.08 11.48
CA LEU A 409 -25.62 14.99 10.34
C LEU A 409 -26.98 14.87 9.68
N ARG A 410 -27.55 13.67 9.59
CA ARG A 410 -28.90 13.46 9.03
C ARG A 410 -29.99 13.99 9.95
N SER A 411 -29.86 13.85 11.25
CA SER A 411 -30.83 14.38 12.21
C SER A 411 -30.85 15.91 12.21
N SER A 412 -29.69 16.57 12.08
CA SER A 412 -29.61 18.04 11.99
C SER A 412 -30.14 18.62 10.67
N SER A 413 -30.02 17.88 9.56
CA SER A 413 -30.57 18.30 8.25
C SER A 413 -32.08 18.06 8.09
N LEU A 414 -32.69 17.26 8.96
CA LEU A 414 -34.14 17.05 9.02
C LEU A 414 -34.86 18.02 9.97
N SER A 415 -34.10 18.74 10.80
CA SER A 415 -34.59 19.73 11.78
C SER A 415 -34.37 21.19 11.33
N ALA A 416 -33.74 21.41 10.19
CA ALA A 416 -33.58 22.70 9.51
C ALA A 416 -34.47 22.78 8.26
#